data_6e18d73e778c26e5a9e73ce8cbd24ab2
#
_entry.id   6e18d73e778c26e5a9e73ce8cbd24ab2
#
_cell.length_a   1.000
_cell.length_b   1.000
_cell.length_c   1.000
_cell.angle_alpha   90.00
_cell.angle_beta   90.00
_cell.angle_gamma   90.00
#
_symmetry.space_group_name_H-M   'P 1'
#
loop_
_entity.id
_entity.type
_entity.pdbx_description
1 polymer ?
#
loop_
_entity_poly.entity_id
_entity_poly.type
_entity_poly.pdbx_seq_one_letter_code
_entity_poly.pdbx_strand_id
1 'polypeptide(L)'
;VVGVQPFGGMGLSGTGPKAGGPLYLYRLLQPGAAQGNAALAALPALPVSPSIPPVAIPLASDIAPLRALQSLTAALQDKNHAPLLPGQHNSADVAHTLAACHSYAAHSALGQVFTLPGPTGETNRYQLQPRGPVWAQPQTAVGLLHQLAAALASGNRCWLATPAASSPVAQTLDALPPEVLAFIEQRPAAEILAAAQLGAVLFEGDGDALAALPPRSAR
;
A
#
# COMPACT_ATOMS: atom_id res chain seq x y z
N VAL A 1 -19.03 -24.72 4.38
CA VAL A 1 -18.56 -23.58 3.58
C VAL A 1 -19.81 -22.89 3.03
N VAL A 2 -20.04 -21.67 3.40
CA VAL A 2 -21.28 -20.93 3.05
C VAL A 2 -21.13 -20.01 1.81
N GLY A 3 -20.09 -20.21 1.02
CA GLY A 3 -19.91 -19.49 -0.27
C GLY A 3 -19.39 -18.06 -0.19
N VAL A 4 -19.49 -17.42 0.96
CA VAL A 4 -19.03 -16.04 1.19
C VAL A 4 -17.64 -15.95 1.78
N GLN A 5 -17.11 -17.07 2.26
CA GLN A 5 -15.78 -17.15 2.86
C GLN A 5 -14.73 -17.42 1.80
N PRO A 6 -13.52 -16.84 1.91
CA PRO A 6 -12.39 -17.24 1.09
C PRO A 6 -12.07 -18.72 1.30
N PHE A 7 -11.99 -19.49 0.23
CA PHE A 7 -11.81 -20.94 0.24
C PHE A 7 -10.60 -21.35 -0.58
N GLY A 8 -9.94 -22.43 -0.18
CA GLY A 8 -8.80 -23.02 -0.87
C GLY A 8 -7.51 -22.88 -0.08
N GLY A 9 -6.54 -23.72 -0.42
CA GLY A 9 -5.19 -23.70 0.14
C GLY A 9 -4.29 -22.67 -0.55
N MET A 10 -3.18 -22.36 0.11
CA MET A 10 -2.08 -21.55 -0.44
C MET A 10 -0.77 -22.32 -0.30
N GLY A 11 0.19 -22.08 -1.19
CA GLY A 11 1.47 -22.77 -1.19
C GLY A 11 1.34 -24.20 -1.69
N LEU A 12 1.82 -25.18 -0.93
CA LEU A 12 1.81 -26.59 -1.34
C LEU A 12 0.41 -27.20 -1.47
N SER A 13 -0.61 -26.63 -0.83
CA SER A 13 -1.99 -27.12 -0.86
C SER A 13 -2.89 -26.42 -1.88
N GLY A 14 -2.37 -25.46 -2.65
CA GLY A 14 -3.13 -24.72 -3.63
C GLY A 14 -2.26 -23.84 -4.51
N THR A 15 -2.80 -23.47 -5.68
CA THR A 15 -2.06 -22.77 -6.75
C THR A 15 -2.06 -21.25 -6.62
N GLY A 16 -2.59 -20.69 -5.53
CA GLY A 16 -2.64 -19.25 -5.42
C GLY A 16 -3.51 -18.77 -4.26
N PRO A 17 -3.92 -17.51 -4.31
CA PRO A 17 -4.75 -16.95 -3.26
C PRO A 17 -6.11 -17.65 -3.20
N LYS A 18 -6.66 -17.74 -1.99
CA LYS A 18 -7.98 -18.34 -1.78
C LYS A 18 -9.03 -17.71 -2.69
N ALA A 19 -9.91 -18.54 -3.26
CA ALA A 19 -11.02 -18.14 -4.09
C ALA A 19 -12.21 -17.69 -3.21
N GLY A 20 -13.07 -16.85 -3.78
CA GLY A 20 -14.25 -16.33 -3.08
C GLY A 20 -13.95 -15.27 -2.03
N GLY A 21 -14.98 -14.88 -1.29
CA GLY A 21 -14.93 -13.79 -0.33
C GLY A 21 -15.22 -12.42 -0.95
N PRO A 22 -15.45 -11.38 -0.11
CA PRO A 22 -15.94 -10.07 -0.54
C PRO A 22 -14.97 -9.31 -1.47
N LEU A 23 -13.68 -9.65 -1.43
CA LEU A 23 -12.64 -8.96 -2.22
C LEU A 23 -12.11 -9.81 -3.39
N TYR A 24 -12.74 -10.98 -3.69
CA TYR A 24 -12.21 -11.89 -4.71
C TYR A 24 -12.16 -11.26 -6.10
N LEU A 25 -13.20 -10.53 -6.49
CA LEU A 25 -13.29 -9.90 -7.81
C LEU A 25 -12.18 -8.87 -8.06
N TYR A 26 -11.70 -8.19 -7.03
CA TYR A 26 -10.57 -7.24 -7.18
C TYR A 26 -9.29 -7.90 -7.66
N ARG A 27 -9.10 -9.19 -7.40
CA ARG A 27 -7.93 -9.95 -7.85
C ARG A 27 -8.00 -10.31 -9.33
N LEU A 28 -9.18 -10.26 -9.92
CA LEU A 28 -9.42 -10.54 -11.34
C LEU A 28 -9.30 -9.25 -12.18
N LEU A 29 -9.27 -8.09 -11.54
CA LEU A 29 -9.06 -6.82 -12.22
C LEU A 29 -7.58 -6.67 -12.53
N GLN A 30 -7.23 -6.61 -13.80
CA GLN A 30 -5.88 -6.29 -14.26
C GLN A 30 -5.83 -4.79 -14.56
N PRO A 31 -5.08 -3.98 -13.79
CA PRO A 31 -4.87 -2.59 -14.14
C PRO A 31 -4.13 -2.52 -15.47
N GLY A 32 -4.69 -1.83 -16.45
CA GLY A 32 -4.00 -1.58 -17.71
C GLY A 32 -2.74 -0.75 -17.45
N ALA A 33 -1.62 -1.12 -18.06
CA ALA A 33 -0.30 -0.50 -17.85
C ALA A 33 -0.26 1.04 -18.08
N ALA A 34 -1.21 1.58 -18.84
CA ALA A 34 -1.30 3.02 -19.14
C ALA A 34 -2.19 3.83 -18.20
N GLN A 35 -2.86 3.20 -17.23
CA GLN A 35 -3.95 3.81 -16.45
C GLN A 35 -3.81 3.62 -14.93
N GLY A 36 -2.63 3.31 -14.41
CA GLY A 36 -2.43 2.90 -13.02
C GLY A 36 -3.13 3.80 -11.98
N ASN A 37 -3.07 5.12 -12.14
CA ASN A 37 -3.70 6.05 -11.20
C ASN A 37 -5.17 6.33 -11.54
N ALA A 38 -5.55 6.35 -12.83
CA ALA A 38 -6.94 6.51 -13.25
C ALA A 38 -7.76 5.24 -12.96
N ALA A 39 -7.15 4.05 -13.09
CA ALA A 39 -7.78 2.80 -12.73
C ALA A 39 -8.00 2.67 -11.21
N LEU A 40 -7.09 3.17 -10.39
CA LEU A 40 -7.26 3.17 -8.93
C LEU A 40 -8.36 4.15 -8.49
N ALA A 41 -8.45 5.31 -9.14
CA ALA A 41 -9.53 6.29 -8.91
C ALA A 41 -10.89 5.80 -9.43
N ALA A 42 -10.90 4.93 -10.43
CA ALA A 42 -12.10 4.33 -11.01
C ALA A 42 -12.50 3.01 -10.33
N LEU A 43 -11.68 2.46 -9.41
CA LEU A 43 -12.12 1.33 -8.60
C LEU A 43 -13.34 1.79 -7.79
N PRO A 44 -14.50 1.13 -7.94
CA PRO A 44 -15.63 1.43 -7.07
C PRO A 44 -15.14 1.25 -5.63
N ALA A 45 -15.58 2.15 -4.75
CA ALA A 45 -15.40 1.95 -3.32
C ALA A 45 -15.70 0.49 -3.00
N LEU A 46 -14.86 -0.13 -2.15
CA LEU A 46 -15.04 -1.54 -1.77
C LEU A 46 -16.53 -1.81 -1.62
N PRO A 47 -17.12 -2.79 -2.35
CA PRO A 47 -18.52 -3.06 -2.23
C PRO A 47 -18.79 -3.45 -0.78
N VAL A 48 -19.10 -2.47 0.03
CA VAL A 48 -19.78 -2.71 1.27
C VAL A 48 -21.13 -3.24 0.81
N SER A 49 -21.26 -4.55 0.74
CA SER A 49 -22.58 -5.13 0.50
C SER A 49 -23.50 -4.50 1.53
N PRO A 50 -24.56 -3.80 1.11
CA PRO A 50 -25.46 -3.13 2.03
C PRO A 50 -26.08 -4.08 3.07
N SER A 51 -25.91 -5.39 2.87
CA SER A 51 -26.33 -6.46 3.78
C SER A 51 -25.29 -6.85 4.83
N ILE A 52 -24.06 -6.30 4.79
CA ILE A 52 -23.00 -6.62 5.75
C ILE A 52 -22.47 -5.30 6.32
N PRO A 53 -23.12 -4.73 7.34
CA PRO A 53 -22.59 -3.54 7.98
C PRO A 53 -21.24 -3.89 8.64
N PRO A 54 -20.22 -3.04 8.49
CA PRO A 54 -18.97 -3.21 9.25
C PRO A 54 -19.30 -3.14 10.75
N VAL A 55 -18.86 -4.14 11.51
CA VAL A 55 -19.16 -4.26 12.95
C VAL A 55 -18.46 -3.19 13.79
N ALA A 56 -17.36 -2.68 13.32
CA ALA A 56 -16.68 -1.49 13.83
C ALA A 56 -15.73 -0.98 12.75
N ILE A 57 -15.82 0.29 12.43
CA ILE A 57 -14.78 0.98 11.66
C ILE A 57 -13.98 1.77 12.70
N PRO A 58 -12.75 1.35 13.06
CA PRO A 58 -11.88 2.21 13.86
C PRO A 58 -11.74 3.55 13.14
N LEU A 59 -11.77 4.65 13.88
CA LEU A 59 -11.43 5.94 13.30
C LEU A 59 -10.02 5.82 12.70
N ALA A 60 -9.82 6.36 11.51
CA ALA A 60 -8.51 6.36 10.86
C ALA A 60 -7.41 6.94 11.78
N SER A 61 -7.78 7.84 12.68
CA SER A 61 -6.94 8.40 13.74
C SER A 61 -6.41 7.36 14.74
N ASP A 62 -7.06 6.22 14.88
CA ASP A 62 -6.66 5.18 15.86
C ASP A 62 -5.72 4.15 15.25
N ILE A 63 -5.55 4.17 13.92
CA ILE A 63 -4.70 3.24 13.18
C ILE A 63 -3.41 3.95 12.82
N ALA A 64 -2.30 3.58 13.47
CA ALA A 64 -1.01 4.26 13.34
C ALA A 64 -0.54 4.48 11.88
N PRO A 65 -0.62 3.50 10.95
CA PRO A 65 -0.27 3.75 9.54
C PRO A 65 -1.14 4.79 8.86
N LEU A 66 -2.45 4.82 9.15
CA LEU A 66 -3.35 5.81 8.57
C LEU A 66 -3.12 7.20 9.15
N ARG A 67 -2.75 7.31 10.43
CA ARG A 67 -2.28 8.59 11.00
C ARG A 67 -1.03 9.10 10.30
N ALA A 68 -0.06 8.21 10.06
CA ALA A 68 1.15 8.57 9.31
C ALA A 68 0.81 9.06 7.88
N LEU A 69 -0.14 8.41 7.21
CA LEU A 69 -0.63 8.86 5.90
C LEU A 69 -1.31 10.24 5.99
N GLN A 70 -2.08 10.50 7.04
CA GLN A 70 -2.67 11.82 7.28
C GLN A 70 -1.60 12.88 7.52
N SER A 71 -0.56 12.59 8.32
CA SER A 71 0.58 13.49 8.54
C SER A 71 1.32 13.78 7.24
N LEU A 72 1.54 12.78 6.39
CA LEU A 72 2.13 12.97 5.06
C LEU A 72 1.26 13.89 4.19
N THR A 73 -0.04 13.65 4.17
CA THR A 73 -0.99 14.44 3.39
C THR A 73 -1.02 15.89 3.87
N ALA A 74 -1.03 16.12 5.19
CA ALA A 74 -1.00 17.44 5.78
C ALA A 74 0.31 18.20 5.46
N ALA A 75 1.45 17.50 5.52
CA ALA A 75 2.74 18.07 5.17
C ALA A 75 2.82 18.49 3.68
N LEU A 76 2.18 17.73 2.79
CA LEU A 76 2.06 18.09 1.36
C LEU A 76 1.11 19.25 1.10
N GLN A 77 0.12 19.46 1.96
CA GLN A 77 -0.82 20.59 1.89
C GLN A 77 -0.24 21.88 2.49
N ASP A 78 0.80 21.77 3.30
CA ASP A 78 1.46 22.94 3.86
C ASP A 78 2.10 23.80 2.76
N LYS A 79 2.07 25.11 2.94
CA LYS A 79 2.72 26.06 2.01
C LYS A 79 4.24 25.86 1.92
N ASN A 80 4.82 25.23 2.93
CA ASN A 80 6.25 24.93 3.02
C ASN A 80 6.60 23.49 2.59
N HIS A 81 5.77 22.84 1.75
CA HIS A 81 6.01 21.47 1.26
C HIS A 81 7.24 21.30 0.35
N ALA A 82 7.86 22.41 -0.09
CA ALA A 82 9.01 22.36 -1.01
C ALA A 82 10.13 21.39 -0.59
N PRO A 83 10.47 21.19 0.69
CA PRO A 83 11.47 20.20 1.09
C PRO A 83 11.05 18.75 0.80
N LEU A 84 9.75 18.43 0.76
CA LEU A 84 9.26 17.10 0.43
C LEU A 84 9.38 16.77 -1.06
N LEU A 85 9.43 17.79 -1.89
CA LEU A 85 9.56 17.68 -3.35
C LEU A 85 10.74 18.54 -3.81
N PRO A 86 11.99 18.12 -3.51
CA PRO A 86 13.17 18.89 -3.88
C PRO A 86 13.35 18.93 -5.40
N GLY A 87 13.81 20.08 -5.90
CA GLY A 87 14.02 20.31 -7.32
C GLY A 87 12.89 21.11 -7.99
N GLN A 88 12.82 21.07 -9.32
CA GLN A 88 11.79 21.78 -10.07
C GLN A 88 10.51 20.93 -10.18
N HIS A 89 9.78 20.81 -9.08
CA HIS A 89 8.44 20.24 -9.10
C HIS A 89 7.40 21.32 -9.37
N ASN A 90 6.47 21.03 -10.26
CA ASN A 90 5.37 21.93 -10.56
C ASN A 90 4.17 21.68 -9.63
N SER A 91 3.23 22.59 -9.61
CA SER A 91 2.00 22.45 -8.82
C SER A 91 1.17 21.21 -9.19
N ALA A 92 1.35 20.68 -10.40
CA ALA A 92 0.66 19.46 -10.84
C ALA A 92 1.22 18.21 -10.14
N ASP A 93 2.54 18.13 -9.89
CA ASP A 93 3.14 17.01 -9.16
C ASP A 93 2.64 16.94 -7.71
N VAL A 94 2.54 18.10 -7.05
CA VAL A 94 1.96 18.20 -5.71
C VAL A 94 0.50 17.78 -5.71
N ALA A 95 -0.31 18.31 -6.63
CA ALA A 95 -1.71 17.97 -6.74
C ALA A 95 -1.92 16.47 -7.05
N HIS A 96 -1.09 15.91 -7.92
CA HIS A 96 -1.13 14.50 -8.26
C HIS A 96 -0.80 13.60 -7.05
N THR A 97 0.26 13.95 -6.30
CA THR A 97 0.67 13.22 -5.11
C THR A 97 -0.40 13.30 -4.01
N LEU A 98 -0.99 14.48 -3.80
CA LEU A 98 -2.12 14.65 -2.88
C LEU A 98 -3.33 13.82 -3.28
N ALA A 99 -3.70 13.82 -4.56
CA ALA A 99 -4.80 13.02 -5.06
C ALA A 99 -4.55 11.52 -4.84
N ALA A 100 -3.32 11.04 -5.03
CA ALA A 100 -2.94 9.67 -4.72
C ALA A 100 -3.06 9.36 -3.23
N CYS A 101 -2.56 10.22 -2.32
CA CYS A 101 -2.70 10.04 -0.88
C CYS A 101 -4.18 9.96 -0.46
N HIS A 102 -5.02 10.86 -0.95
CA HIS A 102 -6.46 10.84 -0.67
C HIS A 102 -7.13 9.57 -1.21
N SER A 103 -6.79 9.16 -2.44
CA SER A 103 -7.33 7.95 -3.04
C SER A 103 -6.95 6.70 -2.25
N TYR A 104 -5.68 6.55 -1.88
CA TYR A 104 -5.22 5.41 -1.07
C TYR A 104 -5.88 5.39 0.31
N ALA A 105 -6.02 6.54 0.97
CA ALA A 105 -6.69 6.64 2.25
C ALA A 105 -8.17 6.24 2.15
N ALA A 106 -8.88 6.73 1.13
CA ALA A 106 -10.30 6.45 0.91
C ALA A 106 -10.58 4.98 0.59
N HIS A 107 -9.65 4.29 -0.08
CA HIS A 107 -9.79 2.88 -0.44
C HIS A 107 -9.11 1.93 0.55
N SER A 108 -8.57 2.43 1.64
CA SER A 108 -7.96 1.58 2.66
C SER A 108 -9.01 0.72 3.36
N ALA A 109 -8.81 -0.59 3.34
CA ALA A 109 -9.59 -1.54 4.13
C ALA A 109 -8.94 -1.85 5.49
N LEU A 110 -7.90 -1.10 5.86
CA LEU A 110 -7.17 -1.33 7.09
C LEU A 110 -8.06 -1.07 8.31
N GLY A 111 -8.07 -2.02 9.25
CA GLY A 111 -8.92 -1.96 10.43
C GLY A 111 -10.39 -2.30 10.20
N GLN A 112 -10.83 -2.48 8.95
CA GLN A 112 -12.20 -2.90 8.67
C GLN A 112 -12.37 -4.39 8.97
N VAL A 113 -13.45 -4.73 9.65
CA VAL A 113 -13.85 -6.10 9.96
C VAL A 113 -15.23 -6.34 9.39
N PHE A 114 -15.38 -7.33 8.53
CA PHE A 114 -16.66 -7.72 7.95
C PHE A 114 -17.16 -8.98 8.67
N THR A 115 -18.37 -8.94 9.18
CA THR A 115 -19.06 -10.14 9.67
C THR A 115 -19.75 -10.80 8.50
N LEU A 116 -19.35 -12.03 8.19
CA LEU A 116 -19.90 -12.80 7.08
C LEU A 116 -21.02 -13.71 7.60
N PRO A 117 -22.03 -14.02 6.76
CA PRO A 117 -23.05 -15.00 7.11
C PRO A 117 -22.45 -16.35 7.48
N GLY A 118 -23.04 -17.02 8.46
CA GLY A 118 -22.65 -18.35 8.90
C GLY A 118 -23.82 -19.10 9.50
N PRO A 119 -23.69 -20.41 9.72
CA PRO A 119 -24.70 -21.20 10.40
C PRO A 119 -24.83 -20.78 11.89
N THR A 120 -25.93 -21.19 12.52
CA THR A 120 -26.18 -20.90 13.92
C THR A 120 -25.04 -21.42 14.80
N GLY A 121 -24.53 -20.56 15.67
CA GLY A 121 -23.42 -20.87 16.57
C GLY A 121 -22.03 -20.55 16.03
N GLU A 122 -21.91 -20.07 14.78
CA GLU A 122 -20.65 -19.60 14.21
C GLU A 122 -20.60 -18.08 14.08
N THR A 123 -19.42 -17.51 14.31
CA THR A 123 -19.11 -16.12 14.00
C THR A 123 -18.00 -16.08 12.94
N ASN A 124 -18.32 -15.63 11.75
CA ASN A 124 -17.37 -15.52 10.65
C ASN A 124 -16.94 -14.05 10.47
N ARG A 125 -15.65 -13.78 10.69
CA ARG A 125 -15.07 -12.44 10.50
C ARG A 125 -14.06 -12.46 9.37
N TYR A 126 -14.11 -11.46 8.51
CA TYR A 126 -13.16 -11.23 7.44
C TYR A 126 -12.49 -9.86 7.61
N GLN A 127 -11.18 -9.84 7.57
CA GLN A 127 -10.40 -8.62 7.65
C GLN A 127 -9.14 -8.75 6.79
N LEU A 128 -8.62 -7.62 6.32
CA LEU A 128 -7.32 -7.57 5.66
C LEU A 128 -6.23 -7.32 6.70
N GLN A 129 -5.12 -8.02 6.53
CA GLN A 129 -3.91 -7.84 7.33
C GLN A 129 -2.77 -7.33 6.46
N PRO A 130 -1.86 -6.52 6.99
CA PRO A 130 -0.64 -6.15 6.29
C PRO A 130 0.15 -7.41 5.89
N ARG A 131 0.76 -7.38 4.72
CA ARG A 131 1.57 -8.51 4.22
C ARG A 131 2.94 -8.61 4.88
N GLY A 132 3.34 -7.58 5.61
CA GLY A 132 4.68 -7.41 6.15
C GLY A 132 5.43 -6.28 5.45
N PRO A 133 6.76 -6.18 5.63
CA PRO A 133 7.53 -5.11 5.02
C PRO A 133 7.43 -5.16 3.50
N VAL A 134 7.35 -3.98 2.87
CA VAL A 134 7.42 -3.83 1.42
C VAL A 134 8.72 -3.13 1.04
N TRP A 135 9.38 -3.60 -0.01
CA TRP A 135 10.56 -2.94 -0.53
C TRP A 135 10.13 -1.82 -1.47
N ALA A 136 10.35 -0.58 -1.06
CA ALA A 136 10.14 0.59 -1.89
C ALA A 136 11.39 0.87 -2.73
N GLN A 137 11.22 1.00 -4.05
CA GLN A 137 12.28 1.31 -5.00
C GLN A 137 11.94 2.59 -5.78
N PRO A 138 11.94 3.74 -5.11
CA PRO A 138 11.69 5.00 -5.77
C PRO A 138 12.92 5.46 -6.56
N GLN A 139 12.68 6.12 -7.70
CA GLN A 139 13.69 6.83 -8.47
C GLN A 139 13.58 8.34 -8.27
N THR A 140 12.38 8.81 -7.90
CA THR A 140 12.06 10.23 -7.74
C THR A 140 11.46 10.51 -6.36
N ALA A 141 11.41 11.78 -5.97
CA ALA A 141 10.71 12.24 -4.78
C ALA A 141 9.21 11.89 -4.85
N VAL A 142 8.57 12.12 -5.99
CA VAL A 142 7.16 11.78 -6.24
C VAL A 142 6.94 10.29 -6.08
N GLY A 143 7.80 9.45 -6.70
CA GLY A 143 7.72 8.00 -6.59
C GLY A 143 7.85 7.52 -5.15
N LEU A 144 8.77 8.10 -4.36
CA LEU A 144 8.88 7.80 -2.93
C LEU A 144 7.58 8.09 -2.19
N LEU A 145 7.01 9.28 -2.37
CA LEU A 145 5.79 9.70 -1.68
C LEU A 145 4.59 8.80 -2.04
N HIS A 146 4.46 8.43 -3.32
CA HIS A 146 3.42 7.49 -3.77
C HIS A 146 3.57 6.10 -3.16
N GLN A 147 4.80 5.57 -3.15
CA GLN A 147 5.08 4.25 -2.57
C GLN A 147 4.85 4.23 -1.06
N LEU A 148 5.25 5.29 -0.35
CA LEU A 148 4.96 5.45 1.07
C LEU A 148 3.46 5.54 1.34
N ALA A 149 2.73 6.34 0.58
CA ALA A 149 1.28 6.46 0.73
C ALA A 149 0.56 5.12 0.53
N ALA A 150 0.94 4.34 -0.49
CA ALA A 150 0.39 3.01 -0.75
C ALA A 150 0.70 2.02 0.38
N ALA A 151 1.95 2.03 0.88
CA ALA A 151 2.36 1.17 1.99
C ALA A 151 1.61 1.50 3.28
N LEU A 152 1.51 2.78 3.64
CA LEU A 152 0.81 3.25 4.83
C LEU A 152 -0.69 2.94 4.76
N ALA A 153 -1.33 3.17 3.61
CA ALA A 153 -2.74 2.85 3.41
C ALA A 153 -3.06 1.37 3.52
N SER A 154 -2.08 0.51 3.27
CA SER A 154 -2.19 -0.95 3.42
C SER A 154 -1.58 -1.49 4.72
N GLY A 155 -1.13 -0.60 5.62
CA GLY A 155 -0.60 -0.95 6.94
C GLY A 155 0.78 -1.57 6.93
N ASN A 156 1.50 -1.51 5.83
CA ASN A 156 2.81 -2.11 5.70
C ASN A 156 3.93 -1.14 6.11
N ARG A 157 5.05 -1.69 6.57
CA ARG A 157 6.31 -0.97 6.72
C ARG A 157 7.04 -0.92 5.38
N CYS A 158 7.79 0.16 5.15
CA CYS A 158 8.66 0.29 4.00
C CYS A 158 10.10 -0.06 4.35
N TRP A 159 10.69 -0.96 3.59
CA TRP A 159 12.14 -1.08 3.52
C TRP A 159 12.65 -0.32 2.31
N LEU A 160 13.69 0.44 2.50
CA LEU A 160 14.29 1.29 1.48
C LEU A 160 15.78 1.01 1.42
N ALA A 161 16.33 0.81 0.23
CA ALA A 161 17.78 0.81 0.09
C ALA A 161 18.30 2.21 0.40
N THR A 162 19.43 2.31 1.09
CA THR A 162 20.01 3.61 1.45
C THR A 162 20.28 4.42 0.18
N PRO A 163 19.60 5.55 -0.01
CA PRO A 163 19.78 6.36 -1.22
C PRO A 163 21.10 7.12 -1.18
N ALA A 164 21.59 7.53 -2.34
CA ALA A 164 22.74 8.45 -2.38
C ALA A 164 22.36 9.76 -1.69
N ALA A 165 23.26 10.30 -0.87
CA ALA A 165 22.99 11.47 -0.03
C ALA A 165 22.52 12.71 -0.80
N SER A 166 22.98 12.89 -2.05
CA SER A 166 22.58 14.00 -2.92
C SER A 166 21.31 13.74 -3.74
N SER A 167 20.69 12.56 -3.59
CA SER A 167 19.52 12.22 -4.39
C SER A 167 18.25 12.96 -3.90
N PRO A 168 17.30 13.25 -4.80
CA PRO A 168 15.99 13.79 -4.39
C PRO A 168 15.29 12.91 -3.35
N VAL A 169 15.45 11.60 -3.45
CA VAL A 169 14.89 10.62 -2.50
C VAL A 169 15.44 10.85 -1.09
N ALA A 170 16.76 11.04 -0.94
CA ALA A 170 17.39 11.31 0.36
C ALA A 170 16.87 12.63 0.97
N GLN A 171 16.82 13.70 0.15
CA GLN A 171 16.32 14.99 0.59
C GLN A 171 14.85 14.94 1.03
N THR A 172 14.02 14.19 0.31
CA THR A 172 12.62 13.95 0.71
C THR A 172 12.54 13.20 2.02
N LEU A 173 13.36 12.16 2.22
CA LEU A 173 13.38 11.40 3.48
C LEU A 173 13.69 12.29 4.68
N ASP A 174 14.65 13.21 4.55
CA ASP A 174 15.04 14.15 5.61
C ASP A 174 13.91 15.13 5.97
N ALA A 175 13.00 15.38 5.03
CA ALA A 175 11.87 16.30 5.20
C ALA A 175 10.57 15.62 5.66
N LEU A 176 10.54 14.28 5.74
CA LEU A 176 9.32 13.55 6.12
C LEU A 176 8.91 13.80 7.58
N PRO A 177 7.61 13.83 7.87
CA PRO A 177 7.11 13.85 9.24
C PRO A 177 7.62 12.64 10.05
N PRO A 178 7.92 12.81 11.35
CA PRO A 178 8.39 11.72 12.22
C PRO A 178 7.46 10.51 12.25
N GLU A 179 6.15 10.73 12.16
CA GLU A 179 5.14 9.68 12.13
C GLU A 179 5.28 8.79 10.89
N VAL A 180 5.70 9.37 9.75
CA VAL A 180 5.95 8.64 8.51
C VAL A 180 7.28 7.89 8.60
N LEU A 181 8.32 8.56 9.09
CA LEU A 181 9.65 7.96 9.29
C LEU A 181 9.61 6.71 10.18
N ALA A 182 8.70 6.65 11.16
CA ALA A 182 8.50 5.48 12.01
C ALA A 182 8.12 4.20 11.25
N PHE A 183 7.65 4.33 10.01
CA PHE A 183 7.29 3.21 9.12
C PHE A 183 8.38 2.87 8.09
N ILE A 184 9.48 3.60 8.08
CA ILE A 184 10.58 3.41 7.13
C ILE A 184 11.76 2.79 7.84
N GLU A 185 12.37 1.80 7.21
CA GLU A 185 13.61 1.21 7.64
C GLU A 185 14.58 1.14 6.46
N GLN A 186 15.75 1.79 6.61
CA GLN A 186 16.81 1.73 5.60
C GLN A 186 17.66 0.49 5.81
N ARG A 187 17.87 -0.28 4.75
CA ARG A 187 18.67 -1.51 4.77
C ARG A 187 19.48 -1.65 3.48
N PRO A 188 20.60 -2.37 3.50
CA PRO A 188 21.28 -2.77 2.28
C PRO A 188 20.34 -3.57 1.35
N ALA A 189 20.37 -3.29 0.06
CA ALA A 189 19.49 -3.97 -0.92
C ALA A 189 19.64 -5.50 -0.91
N ALA A 190 20.87 -5.99 -0.70
CA ALA A 190 21.14 -7.42 -0.60
C ALA A 190 20.41 -8.08 0.59
N GLU A 191 20.34 -7.40 1.73
CA GLU A 191 19.62 -7.88 2.91
C GLU A 191 18.10 -7.90 2.68
N ILE A 192 17.57 -6.87 2.00
CA ILE A 192 16.15 -6.81 1.65
C ILE A 192 15.76 -7.99 0.76
N LEU A 193 16.56 -8.26 -0.28
CA LEU A 193 16.32 -9.37 -1.21
C LEU A 193 16.38 -10.74 -0.52
N ALA A 194 17.29 -10.91 0.44
CA ALA A 194 17.46 -12.15 1.17
C ALA A 194 16.38 -12.37 2.25
N ALA A 195 15.61 -11.35 2.60
CA ALA A 195 14.68 -11.42 3.71
C ALA A 195 13.44 -12.27 3.36
N ALA A 196 13.20 -13.32 4.15
CA ALA A 196 12.06 -14.22 3.97
C ALA A 196 10.69 -13.53 4.17
N GLN A 197 10.66 -12.53 5.05
CA GLN A 197 9.43 -11.80 5.42
C GLN A 197 9.04 -10.68 4.45
N LEU A 198 9.82 -10.44 3.38
CA LEU A 198 9.47 -9.41 2.39
C LEU A 198 8.11 -9.72 1.75
N GLY A 199 7.12 -8.85 1.99
CA GLY A 199 5.73 -9.03 1.56
C GLY A 199 5.47 -8.65 0.11
N ALA A 200 6.13 -7.59 -0.38
CA ALA A 200 5.96 -7.07 -1.73
C ALA A 200 7.12 -6.15 -2.14
N VAL A 201 7.17 -5.80 -3.42
CA VAL A 201 8.06 -4.76 -3.97
C VAL A 201 7.19 -3.70 -4.61
N LEU A 202 7.48 -2.43 -4.32
CA LEU A 202 6.92 -1.26 -4.98
C LEU A 202 8.03 -0.69 -5.87
N PHE A 203 7.80 -0.67 -7.16
CA PHE A 203 8.83 -0.33 -8.14
C PHE A 203 8.42 0.91 -8.96
N GLU A 204 9.37 1.81 -9.15
CA GLU A 204 9.26 2.94 -10.07
C GLU A 204 10.26 2.72 -11.20
N GLY A 205 9.78 2.59 -12.43
CA GLY A 205 10.57 2.33 -13.63
C GLY A 205 9.74 1.70 -14.73
N ASP A 206 10.39 1.37 -15.82
CA ASP A 206 9.76 0.68 -16.95
C ASP A 206 9.77 -0.86 -16.80
N GLY A 207 9.17 -1.54 -17.77
CA GLY A 207 9.06 -2.99 -17.77
C GLY A 207 10.42 -3.70 -17.88
N ASP A 208 11.38 -3.13 -18.59
CA ASP A 208 12.71 -3.70 -18.77
C ASP A 208 13.51 -3.62 -17.47
N ALA A 209 13.46 -2.50 -16.79
CA ALA A 209 14.08 -2.31 -15.49
C ALA A 209 13.44 -3.22 -14.43
N LEU A 210 12.10 -3.43 -14.48
CA LEU A 210 11.41 -4.37 -13.62
C LEU A 210 11.86 -5.82 -13.88
N ALA A 211 12.00 -6.20 -15.15
CA ALA A 211 12.45 -7.54 -15.55
C ALA A 211 13.92 -7.82 -15.15
N ALA A 212 14.73 -6.77 -15.02
CA ALA A 212 16.12 -6.87 -14.56
C ALA A 212 16.25 -7.09 -13.05
N LEU A 213 15.16 -6.94 -12.27
CA LEU A 213 15.19 -7.29 -10.86
C LEU A 213 15.42 -8.79 -10.68
N PRO A 214 16.33 -9.19 -9.77
CA PRO A 214 16.58 -10.60 -9.55
C PRO A 214 15.28 -11.31 -9.13
N PRO A 215 14.94 -12.45 -9.77
CA PRO A 215 13.77 -13.22 -9.40
C PRO A 215 13.91 -13.68 -7.96
N ARG A 216 12.88 -13.48 -7.17
CA ARG A 216 12.83 -14.01 -5.81
C ARG A 216 12.65 -15.51 -5.91
N SER A 217 13.58 -16.26 -5.38
CA SER A 217 13.42 -17.73 -5.25
C SER A 217 12.15 -17.99 -4.45
N ALA A 218 11.16 -18.61 -5.07
CA ALA A 218 9.99 -19.13 -4.37
C ALA A 218 10.49 -20.14 -3.32
N ARG A 219 10.33 -19.83 -2.05
CA ARG A 219 10.52 -20.76 -0.95
C ARG A 219 9.17 -21.30 -0.51
#